data_03562cf2f214facc0b431768fc8ccfe0
#
_entry.id   03562cf2f214facc0b431768fc8ccfe0
#
_cell.length_a   1.000
_cell.length_b   1.000
_cell.length_c   1.000
_cell.angle_alpha   90.00
_cell.angle_beta   90.00
_cell.angle_gamma   90.00
#
_symmetry.space_group_name_H-M   'P 1'
#
loop_
_entity.id
_entity.type
_entity.pdbx_description
1 polymer ?
#
loop_
_entity_poly.entity_id
_entity_poly.type
_entity_poly.pdbx_seq_one_letter_code
_entity_poly.pdbx_strand_id
1 'polypeptide(L)'
;MKKKFCISIIMLMTAIIVFGSFVGCRKQKEENETYWNNGIHEIKVSEGTADFIKSGLSEYTIVIPENASLTIEKAATEIVTNVQNASGIVLDVVKEPQGKTDKIISVGNTKAAKDADALPLSVSEKLGDLGVRVYTKNSNVYLLGNTDNGSLYSVYTWLHYQLGFETYGVDEVALMSDVENLKLKEMDIVDVPDIHYMQSTYGFTDYNATFRDRMRMPDLIFMPVNGDTWHNSFSYIDPDTYSYKKEWFSDDRTQLCYTAHGNEAQLSGMIDVVVEKIKEILTQEPAKTHITITHEDSATWCTCATCSALKEKYGTDAVSVIRFCNQVSRTLNKWFETESGKPYKRDLQIAFFAYHATEPAPAKYDEKEEKYVPIDETVVCDDNVGVIYAPISATYQKNFSSEYNKDYKKIFDGWGAVTKNIYMWTYSTNFHYYLVPTNTYYSMQYNYRLWASGGVVWLLDQAQFNNPQSTGFSALKLYLNTKLRWNVNENINDLTDAFFANYFGPAAESMRKYFEEFR
;
A
#
# COMPACT_ATOMS: atom_id res chain seq x y z
N MET A 1 69.69 22.24 20.14
CA MET A 1 69.00 21.01 20.53
C MET A 1 67.53 21.21 21.04
N LYS A 2 67.08 22.43 21.37
CA LYS A 2 65.73 22.66 21.88
C LYS A 2 64.59 22.84 20.82
N LYS A 3 64.90 23.14 19.55
CA LYS A 3 63.95 23.32 18.47
C LYS A 3 63.47 22.02 17.77
N LYS A 4 64.25 20.95 17.82
CA LYS A 4 63.90 19.66 17.21
C LYS A 4 62.98 18.81 18.10
N PHE A 5 62.97 19.06 19.41
CA PHE A 5 62.13 18.31 20.36
C PHE A 5 60.65 18.79 20.35
N CYS A 6 60.38 20.07 20.10
CA CYS A 6 59.03 20.61 20.03
C CYS A 6 58.27 20.18 18.76
N ILE A 7 58.99 19.99 17.63
CA ILE A 7 58.34 19.57 16.36
C ILE A 7 57.92 18.10 16.42
N SER A 8 58.68 17.25 17.10
CA SER A 8 58.36 15.83 17.27
C SER A 8 57.16 15.61 18.21
N ILE A 9 56.97 16.47 19.22
CA ILE A 9 55.80 16.37 20.16
C ILE A 9 54.54 16.89 19.48
N ILE A 10 54.62 17.93 18.64
CA ILE A 10 53.47 18.46 17.90
C ILE A 10 53.01 17.46 16.81
N MET A 11 53.93 16.77 16.14
CA MET A 11 53.56 15.71 15.19
C MET A 11 52.96 14.47 15.87
N LEU A 12 53.40 14.15 17.11
CA LEU A 12 52.85 13.04 17.86
C LEU A 12 51.44 13.36 18.41
N MET A 13 51.19 14.61 18.83
CA MET A 13 49.86 15.04 19.27
C MET A 13 48.87 15.18 18.10
N THR A 14 49.31 15.64 16.92
CA THR A 14 48.43 15.65 15.73
C THR A 14 48.13 14.25 15.21
N ALA A 15 49.04 13.30 15.33
CA ALA A 15 48.78 11.90 14.98
C ALA A 15 47.80 11.24 15.95
N ILE A 16 47.82 11.57 17.24
CA ILE A 16 46.90 11.05 18.24
C ILE A 16 45.50 11.68 18.08
N ILE A 17 45.39 12.96 17.71
CA ILE A 17 44.11 13.62 17.45
C ILE A 17 43.46 13.11 16.15
N VAL A 18 44.26 12.79 15.11
CA VAL A 18 43.75 12.18 13.86
C VAL A 18 43.35 10.72 14.09
N PHE A 19 44.01 9.97 14.96
CA PHE A 19 43.59 8.60 15.31
C PHE A 19 42.39 8.56 16.30
N GLY A 20 42.25 9.58 17.16
CA GLY A 20 41.10 9.69 18.08
C GLY A 20 39.77 10.05 17.38
N SER A 21 39.84 10.71 16.20
CA SER A 21 38.63 11.06 15.41
C SER A 21 38.16 9.91 14.49
N PHE A 22 38.96 8.86 14.31
CA PHE A 22 38.60 7.70 13.49
C PHE A 22 37.99 6.52 14.27
N VAL A 23 37.93 6.60 15.60
CA VAL A 23 37.32 5.53 16.44
C VAL A 23 35.83 5.78 16.71
N GLY A 24 35.28 6.94 16.30
CA GLY A 24 33.86 7.31 16.50
C GLY A 24 32.90 6.97 15.35
N CYS A 25 33.39 6.67 14.17
CA CYS A 25 32.61 6.15 13.05
C CYS A 25 32.79 4.62 12.97
N ARG A 26 32.19 3.89 13.89
CA ARG A 26 31.69 2.56 13.54
C ARG A 26 30.65 2.82 12.45
N LYS A 27 31.03 2.70 11.18
CA LYS A 27 30.09 2.29 10.14
C LYS A 27 29.40 1.08 10.75
N GLN A 28 28.13 1.24 11.14
CA GLN A 28 27.24 0.10 11.17
C GLN A 28 27.47 -0.55 9.81
N LYS A 29 28.02 -1.76 9.79
CA LYS A 29 27.88 -2.64 8.65
C LYS A 29 26.37 -2.63 8.43
N GLU A 30 25.91 -1.96 7.39
CA GLU A 30 24.67 -2.34 6.75
C GLU A 30 24.90 -3.81 6.44
N GLU A 31 24.34 -4.68 7.26
CA GLU A 31 24.08 -6.03 6.84
C GLU A 31 23.27 -5.83 5.59
N ASN A 32 23.79 -6.23 4.45
CA ASN A 32 23.06 -6.37 3.20
C ASN A 32 22.08 -7.51 3.43
N GLU A 33 21.06 -7.27 4.25
CA GLU A 33 19.87 -8.09 4.26
C GLU A 33 19.26 -7.85 2.89
N THR A 34 19.29 -8.86 2.06
CA THR A 34 18.54 -8.91 0.81
C THR A 34 17.08 -8.96 1.19
N TYR A 35 16.45 -7.78 1.29
CA TYR A 35 15.01 -7.71 1.44
C TYR A 35 14.39 -8.21 0.15
N TRP A 36 13.48 -9.17 0.27
CA TRP A 36 12.72 -9.63 -0.87
C TRP A 36 11.71 -8.53 -1.23
N ASN A 37 11.83 -8.02 -2.45
CA ASN A 37 10.92 -7.02 -3.00
C ASN A 37 9.81 -7.75 -3.74
N ASN A 38 8.55 -7.42 -3.44
CA ASN A 38 7.41 -7.80 -4.26
C ASN A 38 7.31 -6.92 -5.51
N GLY A 39 7.95 -5.76 -5.46
CA GLY A 39 7.96 -4.75 -6.51
C GLY A 39 9.09 -4.89 -7.52
N ILE A 40 9.05 -4.01 -8.51
CA ILE A 40 10.08 -3.87 -9.56
C ILE A 40 10.42 -2.39 -9.65
N HIS A 41 11.71 -2.06 -9.60
CA HIS A 41 12.19 -0.66 -9.63
C HIS A 41 13.31 -0.52 -10.68
N GLU A 42 12.97 -0.78 -11.94
CA GLU A 42 13.89 -0.62 -13.08
C GLU A 42 13.81 0.83 -13.59
N ILE A 43 14.62 1.72 -13.03
CA ILE A 43 14.62 3.15 -13.31
C ILE A 43 15.84 3.52 -14.16
N LYS A 44 15.64 3.84 -15.43
CA LYS A 44 16.67 4.37 -16.32
C LYS A 44 16.25 5.73 -16.82
N VAL A 45 17.00 6.76 -16.44
CA VAL A 45 16.77 8.16 -16.83
C VAL A 45 18.09 8.77 -17.26
N SER A 46 18.12 9.43 -18.38
CA SER A 46 19.28 10.16 -18.90
C SER A 46 18.86 11.47 -19.57
N GLU A 47 19.81 12.38 -19.70
CA GLU A 47 19.57 13.61 -20.47
C GLU A 47 19.42 13.28 -21.95
N GLY A 48 18.35 13.78 -22.54
CA GLY A 48 18.09 13.63 -23.97
C GLY A 48 18.62 14.81 -24.79
N THR A 49 18.54 14.68 -26.11
CA THR A 49 18.99 15.71 -27.07
C THR A 49 17.84 16.58 -27.56
N ALA A 50 16.61 16.09 -27.57
CA ALA A 50 15.43 16.80 -28.05
C ALA A 50 15.05 17.94 -27.08
N ASP A 51 14.60 19.06 -27.62
CA ASP A 51 14.04 20.15 -26.82
C ASP A 51 12.60 19.80 -26.43
N PHE A 52 12.31 19.74 -25.14
CA PHE A 52 10.94 19.70 -24.61
C PHE A 52 10.35 21.12 -24.54
N ILE A 53 11.14 22.04 -23.99
CA ILE A 53 10.84 23.49 -23.98
C ILE A 53 12.06 24.20 -24.57
N LYS A 54 11.84 25.15 -25.48
CA LYS A 54 12.87 25.99 -26.07
C LYS A 54 12.38 27.42 -26.23
N SER A 55 13.09 28.35 -25.59
CA SER A 55 12.75 29.79 -25.63
C SER A 55 11.29 30.06 -25.27
N GLY A 56 10.77 29.38 -24.22
CA GLY A 56 9.41 29.52 -23.73
C GLY A 56 8.34 28.89 -24.62
N LEU A 57 8.70 28.03 -25.55
CA LEU A 57 7.76 27.33 -26.46
C LEU A 57 7.97 25.81 -26.39
N SER A 58 6.89 25.06 -26.61
CA SER A 58 6.94 23.60 -26.76
C SER A 58 6.15 23.19 -28.00
N GLU A 59 6.69 22.21 -28.73
CA GLU A 59 6.02 21.61 -29.89
C GLU A 59 5.29 20.30 -29.55
N TYR A 60 5.27 19.92 -28.25
CA TYR A 60 4.63 18.70 -27.79
C TYR A 60 3.12 18.82 -27.73
N THR A 61 2.44 17.72 -28.02
CA THR A 61 0.99 17.56 -27.91
C THR A 61 0.69 16.32 -27.09
N ILE A 62 -0.25 16.40 -26.17
CA ILE A 62 -0.72 15.27 -25.38
C ILE A 62 -1.76 14.49 -26.20
N VAL A 63 -1.56 13.18 -26.35
CA VAL A 63 -2.45 12.29 -27.10
C VAL A 63 -3.07 11.29 -26.14
N ILE A 64 -4.41 11.22 -26.14
CA ILE A 64 -5.17 10.25 -25.34
C ILE A 64 -6.06 9.39 -26.26
N PRO A 65 -6.53 8.21 -25.81
CA PRO A 65 -7.44 7.37 -26.57
C PRO A 65 -8.73 8.10 -26.98
N GLU A 66 -9.36 7.70 -28.07
CA GLU A 66 -10.66 8.23 -28.54
C GLU A 66 -11.72 8.18 -27.42
N ASN A 67 -11.81 7.01 -26.76
CA ASN A 67 -12.74 6.74 -25.67
C ASN A 67 -12.00 6.78 -24.32
N ALA A 68 -11.26 7.87 -24.06
CA ALA A 68 -10.54 8.06 -22.81
C ALA A 68 -11.50 8.07 -21.61
N SER A 69 -11.14 7.35 -20.55
CA SER A 69 -11.84 7.42 -19.27
C SER A 69 -11.58 8.76 -18.56
N LEU A 70 -12.37 9.06 -17.55
CA LEU A 70 -12.15 10.23 -16.70
C LEU A 70 -10.76 10.22 -16.03
N THR A 71 -10.24 9.05 -15.69
CA THR A 71 -8.88 8.89 -15.12
C THR A 71 -7.80 9.26 -16.15
N ILE A 72 -7.95 8.86 -17.40
CA ILE A 72 -7.01 9.23 -18.46
C ILE A 72 -7.12 10.73 -18.82
N GLU A 73 -8.33 11.30 -18.84
CA GLU A 73 -8.53 12.73 -19.03
C GLU A 73 -7.90 13.55 -17.88
N LYS A 74 -8.04 13.06 -16.64
CA LYS A 74 -7.35 13.62 -15.46
C LYS A 74 -5.83 13.55 -15.62
N ALA A 75 -5.30 12.41 -16.06
CA ALA A 75 -3.86 12.23 -16.29
C ALA A 75 -3.31 13.26 -17.29
N ALA A 76 -4.02 13.50 -18.40
CA ALA A 76 -3.66 14.55 -19.36
C ALA A 76 -3.74 15.95 -18.74
N THR A 77 -4.77 16.22 -17.93
CA THR A 77 -4.93 17.50 -17.22
C THR A 77 -3.79 17.75 -16.23
N GLU A 78 -3.31 16.74 -15.50
CA GLU A 78 -2.14 16.85 -14.61
C GLU A 78 -0.88 17.26 -15.39
N ILE A 79 -0.67 16.74 -16.62
CA ILE A 79 0.46 17.17 -17.46
C ILE A 79 0.30 18.64 -17.83
N VAL A 80 -0.86 19.04 -18.37
CA VAL A 80 -1.14 20.45 -18.77
C VAL A 80 -0.89 21.39 -17.60
N THR A 81 -1.48 21.08 -16.44
CA THR A 81 -1.40 21.93 -15.25
C THR A 81 0.05 22.10 -14.78
N ASN A 82 0.80 21.00 -14.66
CA ASN A 82 2.15 21.06 -14.12
C ASN A 82 3.16 21.65 -15.12
N VAL A 83 3.00 21.43 -16.43
CA VAL A 83 3.81 22.10 -17.45
C VAL A 83 3.52 23.60 -17.45
N GLN A 84 2.24 23.99 -17.36
CA GLN A 84 1.85 25.41 -17.28
C GLN A 84 2.41 26.08 -16.02
N ASN A 85 2.31 25.42 -14.86
CA ASN A 85 2.85 25.97 -13.62
C ASN A 85 4.38 26.11 -13.65
N ALA A 86 5.09 25.18 -14.33
CA ALA A 86 6.54 25.23 -14.44
C ALA A 86 7.07 26.24 -15.46
N SER A 87 6.33 26.50 -16.55
CA SER A 87 6.87 27.23 -17.71
C SER A 87 5.94 28.29 -18.33
N GLY A 88 4.69 28.36 -17.88
CA GLY A 88 3.64 29.20 -18.51
C GLY A 88 3.06 28.61 -19.80
N ILE A 89 3.55 27.47 -20.28
CA ILE A 89 3.12 26.86 -21.53
C ILE A 89 1.90 25.97 -21.32
N VAL A 90 0.87 26.11 -22.15
CA VAL A 90 -0.30 25.23 -22.19
C VAL A 90 -0.14 24.27 -23.35
N LEU A 91 -0.03 22.98 -23.09
CA LEU A 91 0.03 21.94 -24.11
C LEU A 91 -1.37 21.56 -24.58
N ASP A 92 -1.50 21.35 -25.87
CA ASP A 92 -2.75 20.88 -26.46
C ASP A 92 -2.99 19.40 -26.10
N VAL A 93 -4.26 19.06 -25.79
CA VAL A 93 -4.72 17.67 -25.60
C VAL A 93 -5.60 17.27 -26.76
N VAL A 94 -5.27 16.18 -27.44
CA VAL A 94 -6.03 15.67 -28.58
C VAL A 94 -6.41 14.21 -28.36
N LYS A 95 -7.61 13.84 -28.81
CA LYS A 95 -8.08 12.45 -28.83
C LYS A 95 -7.72 11.79 -30.17
N GLU A 96 -7.44 10.50 -30.13
CA GLU A 96 -7.28 9.72 -31.37
C GLU A 96 -8.63 9.56 -32.11
N PRO A 97 -8.66 9.43 -33.47
CA PRO A 97 -7.49 9.48 -34.36
C PRO A 97 -6.99 10.91 -34.57
N GLN A 98 -5.68 11.09 -34.63
CA GLN A 98 -5.04 12.37 -34.90
C GLN A 98 -3.80 12.16 -35.81
N GLY A 99 -3.38 13.18 -36.56
CA GLY A 99 -2.37 13.06 -37.59
C GLY A 99 -0.92 13.26 -37.13
N LYS A 100 -0.68 13.69 -35.89
CA LYS A 100 0.66 13.97 -35.37
C LYS A 100 1.33 12.71 -34.86
N THR A 101 2.56 12.43 -35.30
CA THR A 101 3.29 11.20 -34.97
C THR A 101 4.63 11.46 -34.28
N ASP A 102 5.06 12.71 -34.20
CA ASP A 102 6.29 13.14 -33.55
C ASP A 102 6.02 14.18 -32.47
N LYS A 103 6.90 14.26 -31.49
CA LYS A 103 6.79 15.17 -30.31
C LYS A 103 5.42 15.04 -29.64
N ILE A 104 5.02 13.80 -29.35
CA ILE A 104 3.80 13.50 -28.62
C ILE A 104 4.10 12.99 -27.22
N ILE A 105 3.18 13.30 -26.28
CA ILE A 105 3.08 12.67 -24.97
C ILE A 105 1.82 11.80 -25.01
N SER A 106 2.00 10.52 -25.21
CA SER A 106 0.94 9.53 -25.30
C SER A 106 0.57 9.02 -23.92
N VAL A 107 -0.68 9.17 -23.50
CA VAL A 107 -1.17 8.74 -22.18
C VAL A 107 -2.20 7.63 -22.35
N GLY A 108 -1.95 6.50 -21.70
CA GLY A 108 -2.81 5.33 -21.74
C GLY A 108 -2.66 4.53 -23.06
N ASN A 109 -3.60 3.63 -23.30
CA ASN A 109 -3.54 2.63 -24.37
C ASN A 109 -3.91 3.21 -25.74
N THR A 110 -3.12 4.16 -26.24
CA THR A 110 -3.30 4.81 -27.56
C THR A 110 -2.81 3.91 -28.69
N LYS A 111 -3.23 4.23 -29.93
CA LYS A 111 -2.67 3.62 -31.14
C LYS A 111 -1.16 3.93 -31.26
N ALA A 112 -0.75 5.16 -30.95
CA ALA A 112 0.64 5.56 -31.00
C ALA A 112 1.52 4.71 -30.05
N ALA A 113 1.05 4.40 -28.85
CA ALA A 113 1.75 3.52 -27.91
C ALA A 113 1.86 2.08 -28.42
N LYS A 114 0.81 1.56 -29.06
CA LYS A 114 0.81 0.22 -29.68
C LYS A 114 1.77 0.14 -30.87
N ASP A 115 1.72 1.12 -31.77
CA ASP A 115 2.60 1.17 -32.95
C ASP A 115 4.09 1.28 -32.56
N ALA A 116 4.38 1.90 -31.43
CA ALA A 116 5.73 2.02 -30.86
C ALA A 116 6.19 0.77 -30.09
N ASP A 117 5.30 -0.20 -29.82
CA ASP A 117 5.52 -1.32 -28.88
C ASP A 117 6.01 -0.82 -27.52
N ALA A 118 5.40 0.24 -27.00
CA ALA A 118 5.84 0.92 -25.79
C ALA A 118 5.54 0.11 -24.51
N LEU A 119 4.57 -0.81 -24.58
CA LEU A 119 4.24 -1.74 -23.50
C LEU A 119 4.20 -3.18 -24.04
N PRO A 120 5.37 -3.79 -24.28
CA PRO A 120 5.42 -5.17 -24.74
C PRO A 120 4.90 -6.14 -23.67
N LEU A 121 4.42 -7.32 -24.08
CA LEU A 121 3.81 -8.32 -23.20
C LEU A 121 4.72 -8.68 -22.01
N SER A 122 6.03 -8.83 -22.24
CA SER A 122 7.02 -9.14 -21.21
C SER A 122 7.14 -8.07 -20.09
N VAL A 123 6.71 -6.85 -20.36
CA VAL A 123 6.62 -5.76 -19.38
C VAL A 123 5.22 -5.74 -18.77
N SER A 124 4.17 -5.79 -19.61
CA SER A 124 2.77 -5.76 -19.15
C SER A 124 2.48 -6.85 -18.11
N GLU A 125 2.96 -8.07 -18.30
CA GLU A 125 2.79 -9.19 -17.36
C GLU A 125 3.36 -8.91 -15.95
N LYS A 126 4.29 -7.96 -15.83
CA LYS A 126 4.93 -7.61 -14.56
C LYS A 126 4.24 -6.47 -13.81
N LEU A 127 3.47 -5.61 -14.51
CA LEU A 127 2.98 -4.36 -13.93
C LEU A 127 1.87 -4.52 -12.90
N GLY A 128 1.08 -5.61 -12.97
CA GLY A 128 -0.14 -5.69 -12.18
C GLY A 128 -1.08 -4.50 -12.45
N ASP A 129 -1.87 -4.09 -11.46
CA ASP A 129 -2.87 -3.02 -11.61
C ASP A 129 -2.30 -1.61 -11.47
N LEU A 130 -1.25 -1.44 -10.67
CA LEU A 130 -0.73 -0.12 -10.29
C LEU A 130 0.67 0.17 -10.81
N GLY A 131 1.33 -0.82 -11.39
CA GLY A 131 2.66 -0.64 -11.97
C GLY A 131 2.64 0.32 -13.16
N VAL A 132 3.75 1.03 -13.32
CA VAL A 132 3.90 2.09 -14.31
C VAL A 132 4.96 1.75 -15.35
N ARG A 133 4.72 2.20 -16.56
CA ARG A 133 5.65 2.22 -17.67
C ARG A 133 5.83 3.65 -18.16
N VAL A 134 7.06 4.19 -18.09
CA VAL A 134 7.43 5.44 -18.75
C VAL A 134 8.50 5.12 -19.78
N TYR A 135 8.22 5.43 -21.03
CA TYR A 135 9.11 5.09 -22.13
C TYR A 135 9.27 6.25 -23.10
N THR A 136 10.51 6.62 -23.40
CA THR A 136 10.85 7.62 -24.40
C THR A 136 11.46 6.94 -25.63
N LYS A 137 10.92 7.24 -26.82
CA LYS A 137 11.42 6.71 -28.09
C LYS A 137 11.22 7.72 -29.20
N ASN A 138 12.27 8.04 -29.95
CA ASN A 138 12.23 8.98 -31.08
C ASN A 138 11.60 10.33 -30.71
N SER A 139 11.98 10.90 -29.57
CA SER A 139 11.44 12.15 -29.01
C SER A 139 9.94 12.09 -28.64
N ASN A 140 9.33 10.93 -28.61
CA ASN A 140 7.97 10.72 -28.09
C ASN A 140 8.04 10.15 -26.68
N VAL A 141 7.03 10.47 -25.88
CA VAL A 141 6.85 9.97 -24.50
C VAL A 141 5.63 9.08 -24.46
N TYR A 142 5.74 7.93 -23.82
CA TYR A 142 4.65 6.97 -23.64
C TYR A 142 4.46 6.72 -22.14
N LEU A 143 3.28 7.03 -21.63
CA LEU A 143 2.90 6.98 -20.22
C LEU A 143 1.79 5.94 -20.05
N LEU A 144 2.14 4.78 -19.49
CA LEU A 144 1.34 3.57 -19.58
C LEU A 144 1.26 2.84 -18.23
N GLY A 145 0.21 2.08 -18.06
CA GLY A 145 0.00 1.04 -17.09
C GLY A 145 -0.95 -0.01 -17.66
N ASN A 146 -1.15 -1.11 -16.99
CA ASN A 146 -2.18 -2.09 -17.38
C ASN A 146 -3.60 -1.58 -17.10
N THR A 147 -3.73 -0.61 -16.21
CA THR A 147 -4.98 0.06 -15.85
C THR A 147 -4.87 1.57 -16.08
N ASP A 148 -5.99 2.25 -16.01
CA ASP A 148 -6.02 3.71 -16.08
C ASP A 148 -5.31 4.36 -14.89
N ASN A 149 -5.39 3.75 -13.69
CA ASN A 149 -4.63 4.19 -12.52
C ASN A 149 -3.12 4.03 -12.72
N GLY A 150 -2.66 2.91 -13.27
CA GLY A 150 -1.25 2.73 -13.63
C GLY A 150 -0.77 3.77 -14.65
N SER A 151 -1.63 4.12 -15.63
CA SER A 151 -1.34 5.18 -16.60
C SER A 151 -1.31 6.58 -15.95
N LEU A 152 -2.20 6.89 -15.02
CA LEU A 152 -2.16 8.12 -14.22
C LEU A 152 -0.87 8.19 -13.38
N TYR A 153 -0.49 7.10 -12.72
CA TYR A 153 0.72 7.06 -11.90
C TYR A 153 2.00 7.15 -12.74
N SER A 154 1.98 6.68 -13.99
CA SER A 154 3.09 6.89 -14.92
C SER A 154 3.28 8.37 -15.27
N VAL A 155 2.20 9.16 -15.31
CA VAL A 155 2.27 10.62 -15.46
C VAL A 155 3.00 11.25 -14.28
N TYR A 156 2.66 10.90 -13.04
CA TYR A 156 3.38 11.44 -11.88
C TYR A 156 4.85 11.01 -11.85
N THR A 157 5.17 9.79 -12.31
CA THR A 157 6.56 9.34 -12.48
C THR A 157 7.30 10.20 -13.51
N TRP A 158 6.69 10.44 -14.66
CA TRP A 158 7.28 11.29 -15.70
C TRP A 158 7.46 12.74 -15.23
N LEU A 159 6.45 13.32 -14.59
CA LEU A 159 6.51 14.68 -14.03
C LEU A 159 7.64 14.80 -13.00
N HIS A 160 7.81 13.78 -12.15
CA HIS A 160 8.88 13.74 -11.17
C HIS A 160 10.25 13.87 -11.83
N TYR A 161 10.55 13.02 -12.79
CA TYR A 161 11.88 13.05 -13.45
C TYR A 161 12.04 14.21 -14.41
N GLN A 162 10.99 14.61 -15.12
CA GLN A 162 11.07 15.66 -16.13
C GLN A 162 11.02 17.08 -15.55
N LEU A 163 10.19 17.32 -14.55
CA LEU A 163 9.90 18.65 -14.01
C LEU A 163 10.18 18.80 -12.50
N GLY A 164 10.72 17.76 -11.84
CA GLY A 164 10.95 17.78 -10.40
C GLY A 164 9.67 17.77 -9.56
N PHE A 165 8.54 17.31 -10.14
CA PHE A 165 7.26 17.24 -9.45
C PHE A 165 7.31 16.28 -8.26
N GLU A 166 6.88 16.74 -7.10
CA GLU A 166 6.65 15.91 -5.92
C GLU A 166 5.58 16.52 -5.04
N THR A 167 4.72 15.68 -4.43
CA THR A 167 3.65 16.13 -3.53
C THR A 167 4.00 15.79 -2.09
N TYR A 168 4.00 16.79 -1.23
CA TYR A 168 4.32 16.66 0.21
C TYR A 168 3.09 16.87 1.10
N GLY A 169 2.08 17.55 0.63
CA GLY A 169 0.81 17.84 1.31
C GLY A 169 -0.29 18.15 0.30
N VAL A 170 -1.48 18.48 0.77
CA VAL A 170 -2.64 18.72 -0.10
C VAL A 170 -2.34 19.83 -1.11
N ASP A 171 -1.74 20.92 -0.64
CA ASP A 171 -1.40 22.10 -1.45
C ASP A 171 0.12 22.29 -1.62
N GLU A 172 0.93 21.44 -0.98
CA GLU A 172 2.39 21.56 -0.99
C GLU A 172 2.98 20.64 -2.06
N VAL A 173 3.30 21.24 -3.18
CA VAL A 173 3.89 20.57 -4.35
C VAL A 173 5.24 21.22 -4.69
N ALA A 174 6.29 20.42 -4.81
CA ALA A 174 7.54 20.84 -5.44
C ALA A 174 7.41 20.71 -6.95
N LEU A 175 7.92 21.70 -7.67
CA LEU A 175 7.93 21.75 -9.12
C LEU A 175 8.98 22.78 -9.57
N MET A 176 9.64 22.55 -10.70
CA MET A 176 10.46 23.59 -11.35
C MET A 176 9.61 24.82 -11.65
N SER A 177 10.20 26.02 -11.63
CA SER A 177 9.54 27.28 -11.96
C SER A 177 10.34 28.03 -13.02
N ASP A 178 9.65 28.91 -13.76
CA ASP A 178 10.24 29.82 -14.74
C ASP A 178 11.11 29.13 -15.80
N VAL A 179 10.65 27.95 -16.25
CA VAL A 179 11.38 27.09 -17.18
C VAL A 179 11.23 27.62 -18.61
N GLU A 180 12.26 28.25 -19.14
CA GLU A 180 12.32 28.71 -20.53
C GLU A 180 12.96 27.71 -21.50
N ASN A 181 13.87 26.89 -21.01
CA ASN A 181 14.59 25.87 -21.79
C ASN A 181 14.73 24.58 -21.00
N LEU A 182 14.30 23.46 -21.58
CA LEU A 182 14.37 22.15 -20.96
C LEU A 182 14.50 21.06 -22.02
N LYS A 183 15.47 20.18 -21.88
CA LYS A 183 15.57 19.00 -22.72
C LYS A 183 14.56 17.94 -22.29
N LEU A 184 14.07 17.18 -23.25
CA LEU A 184 13.33 15.96 -22.94
C LEU A 184 14.28 14.93 -22.37
N LYS A 185 14.02 14.42 -21.19
CA LYS A 185 14.77 13.28 -20.64
C LYS A 185 14.40 11.99 -21.35
N GLU A 186 15.40 11.17 -21.60
CA GLU A 186 15.17 9.81 -22.09
C GLU A 186 14.94 8.87 -20.93
N MET A 187 13.83 8.15 -20.97
CA MET A 187 13.36 7.29 -19.88
C MET A 187 13.00 5.90 -20.38
N ASP A 188 13.43 4.90 -19.62
CA ASP A 188 13.02 3.51 -19.75
C ASP A 188 12.75 2.98 -18.34
N ILE A 189 11.52 3.19 -17.88
CA ILE A 189 11.12 2.93 -16.49
C ILE A 189 10.06 1.84 -16.46
N VAL A 190 10.29 0.83 -15.60
CA VAL A 190 9.30 -0.13 -15.13
C VAL A 190 9.33 -0.06 -13.62
N ASP A 191 8.23 0.40 -13.01
CA ASP A 191 8.17 0.64 -11.58
C ASP A 191 6.86 0.09 -11.00
N VAL A 192 6.97 -0.90 -10.11
CA VAL A 192 5.86 -1.65 -9.53
C VAL A 192 6.00 -1.61 -8.01
N PRO A 193 4.96 -1.23 -7.26
CA PRO A 193 5.07 -1.10 -5.82
C PRO A 193 5.33 -2.42 -5.10
N ASP A 194 6.10 -2.37 -4.01
CA ASP A 194 6.38 -3.51 -3.14
C ASP A 194 5.12 -3.98 -2.38
N ILE A 195 4.28 -3.04 -1.94
CA ILE A 195 2.94 -3.32 -1.39
C ILE A 195 1.93 -2.63 -2.31
N HIS A 196 1.07 -3.41 -2.97
CA HIS A 196 0.26 -2.92 -4.09
C HIS A 196 -0.74 -1.85 -3.68
N TYR A 197 -1.50 -2.07 -2.61
CA TYR A 197 -2.60 -1.18 -2.22
C TYR A 197 -2.35 -0.57 -0.85
N MET A 198 -2.75 0.67 -0.69
CA MET A 198 -2.71 1.37 0.59
C MET A 198 -3.92 2.27 0.73
N GLN A 199 -4.50 2.25 1.91
CA GLN A 199 -5.43 3.26 2.41
C GLN A 199 -4.86 3.90 3.67
N SER A 200 -5.29 5.13 3.94
CA SER A 200 -5.03 5.80 5.21
C SER A 200 -6.33 6.43 5.69
N THR A 201 -6.53 6.45 6.98
CA THR A 201 -7.69 7.12 7.58
C THR A 201 -7.41 8.54 8.06
N TYR A 202 -6.32 9.18 7.62
CA TYR A 202 -6.16 10.61 7.86
C TYR A 202 -7.27 11.38 7.17
N GLY A 203 -8.09 12.12 7.92
CA GLY A 203 -9.27 12.81 7.39
C GLY A 203 -8.95 13.75 6.23
N PHE A 204 -7.78 14.38 6.19
CA PHE A 204 -7.39 15.26 5.08
C PHE A 204 -7.20 14.52 3.74
N THR A 205 -7.07 13.19 3.73
CA THR A 205 -7.01 12.39 2.50
C THR A 205 -8.38 12.20 1.87
N ASP A 206 -9.46 12.13 2.68
CA ASP A 206 -10.80 11.82 2.22
C ASP A 206 -11.42 12.95 1.40
N TYR A 207 -11.04 14.19 1.71
CA TYR A 207 -11.61 15.39 1.09
C TYR A 207 -10.88 15.85 -0.18
N ASN A 208 -9.79 15.16 -0.59
CA ASN A 208 -9.01 15.56 -1.75
C ASN A 208 -8.58 14.37 -2.62
N ALA A 209 -9.43 14.04 -3.60
CA ALA A 209 -9.16 12.94 -4.53
C ALA A 209 -7.88 13.16 -5.37
N THR A 210 -7.57 14.40 -5.74
CA THR A 210 -6.34 14.71 -6.49
C THR A 210 -5.10 14.46 -5.65
N PHE A 211 -5.13 14.82 -4.36
CA PHE A 211 -4.03 14.54 -3.46
C PHE A 211 -3.84 13.02 -3.26
N ARG A 212 -4.93 12.26 -3.07
CA ARG A 212 -4.84 10.77 -3.00
C ARG A 212 -4.18 10.18 -4.24
N ASP A 213 -4.57 10.63 -5.44
CA ASP A 213 -4.00 10.13 -6.69
C ASP A 213 -2.52 10.47 -6.82
N ARG A 214 -2.11 11.70 -6.45
CA ARG A 214 -0.70 12.12 -6.43
C ARG A 214 0.13 11.32 -5.43
N MET A 215 -0.47 10.89 -4.31
CA MET A 215 0.12 9.98 -3.33
C MET A 215 0.00 8.51 -3.76
N ARG A 216 -0.53 8.23 -4.96
CA ARG A 216 -0.74 6.90 -5.53
C ARG A 216 -1.57 5.98 -4.63
N MET A 217 -2.55 6.54 -3.95
CA MET A 217 -3.51 5.82 -3.09
C MET A 217 -4.79 5.55 -3.91
N PRO A 218 -4.97 4.33 -4.43
CA PRO A 218 -6.17 3.99 -5.18
C PRO A 218 -7.39 3.90 -4.26
N ASP A 219 -8.58 3.81 -4.86
CA ASP A 219 -9.79 3.54 -4.11
C ASP A 219 -9.72 2.19 -3.37
N LEU A 220 -10.53 2.06 -2.32
CA LEU A 220 -10.61 0.85 -1.51
C LEU A 220 -10.98 -0.35 -2.40
N ILE A 221 -10.16 -1.39 -2.34
CA ILE A 221 -10.37 -2.62 -3.13
C ILE A 221 -11.51 -3.49 -2.58
N PHE A 222 -11.83 -3.37 -1.29
CA PHE A 222 -12.87 -4.14 -0.63
C PHE A 222 -14.26 -3.59 -0.91
N MET A 223 -15.19 -4.49 -1.22
CA MET A 223 -16.62 -4.17 -1.43
C MET A 223 -17.34 -4.02 -0.09
N PRO A 224 -18.16 -2.98 0.10
CA PRO A 224 -18.99 -2.86 1.29
C PRO A 224 -20.16 -3.86 1.24
N VAL A 225 -20.59 -4.28 2.41
CA VAL A 225 -21.80 -5.11 2.62
C VAL A 225 -22.82 -4.24 3.34
N ASN A 226 -23.91 -3.91 2.69
CA ASN A 226 -24.92 -2.96 3.22
C ASN A 226 -24.32 -1.62 3.70
N GLY A 227 -23.20 -1.17 3.10
CA GLY A 227 -22.48 0.04 3.48
C GLY A 227 -21.30 -0.21 4.43
N ASP A 228 -21.20 -1.37 5.06
CA ASP A 228 -20.12 -1.71 5.98
C ASP A 228 -19.02 -2.51 5.28
N THR A 229 -17.78 -2.06 5.39
CA THR A 229 -16.63 -2.81 4.89
C THR A 229 -15.95 -3.61 6.02
N TRP A 230 -15.96 -3.09 7.23
CA TRP A 230 -15.33 -3.65 8.42
C TRP A 230 -16.36 -3.97 9.49
N HIS A 231 -16.09 -5.00 10.32
CA HIS A 231 -17.00 -5.46 11.35
C HIS A 231 -18.41 -5.71 10.80
N ASN A 232 -18.49 -6.48 9.71
CA ASN A 232 -19.68 -6.59 8.85
C ASN A 232 -20.39 -7.93 8.93
N SER A 233 -20.08 -8.76 9.94
CA SER A 233 -20.73 -10.07 10.07
C SER A 233 -22.26 -9.94 10.25
N PHE A 234 -22.71 -8.92 10.96
CA PHE A 234 -24.13 -8.63 11.14
C PHE A 234 -24.78 -7.96 9.93
N SER A 235 -24.01 -7.38 9.03
CA SER A 235 -24.49 -6.91 7.73
C SER A 235 -24.82 -8.07 6.76
N TYR A 236 -24.25 -9.25 6.98
CA TYR A 236 -24.64 -10.49 6.32
C TYR A 236 -25.81 -11.18 7.03
N ILE A 237 -25.71 -11.34 8.35
CA ILE A 237 -26.65 -12.10 9.18
C ILE A 237 -27.09 -11.21 10.35
N ASP A 238 -28.13 -10.43 10.10
CA ASP A 238 -28.68 -9.49 11.06
C ASP A 238 -29.32 -10.22 12.26
N PRO A 239 -28.91 -9.92 13.52
CA PRO A 239 -29.40 -10.62 14.71
C PRO A 239 -30.88 -10.50 14.96
N ASP A 240 -31.52 -9.41 14.51
CA ASP A 240 -32.96 -9.21 14.71
C ASP A 240 -33.75 -10.02 13.69
N THR A 241 -33.33 -9.96 12.42
CA THR A 241 -33.95 -10.74 11.32
C THR A 241 -33.86 -12.24 11.57
N TYR A 242 -32.72 -12.72 12.07
CA TYR A 242 -32.48 -14.14 12.36
C TYR A 242 -32.59 -14.47 13.84
N SER A 243 -33.42 -13.74 14.61
CA SER A 243 -33.53 -13.92 16.07
C SER A 243 -33.95 -15.34 16.50
N TYR A 244 -34.66 -16.06 15.62
CA TYR A 244 -35.08 -17.44 15.82
C TYR A 244 -33.99 -18.50 15.56
N LYS A 245 -32.86 -18.10 15.01
CA LYS A 245 -31.69 -18.96 14.70
C LYS A 245 -30.68 -18.85 15.83
N LYS A 246 -30.96 -19.46 16.97
CA LYS A 246 -30.11 -19.33 18.18
C LYS A 246 -28.69 -19.83 17.95
N GLU A 247 -28.52 -20.91 17.20
CA GLU A 247 -27.21 -21.52 16.93
C GLU A 247 -26.30 -20.68 16.03
N TRP A 248 -26.85 -19.64 15.37
CA TRP A 248 -26.09 -18.76 14.49
C TRP A 248 -25.29 -17.70 15.23
N PHE A 249 -25.55 -17.52 16.52
CA PHE A 249 -24.97 -16.46 17.34
C PHE A 249 -24.27 -17.01 18.58
N SER A 250 -23.35 -16.25 19.14
CA SER A 250 -22.86 -16.45 20.52
C SER A 250 -24.03 -16.33 21.50
N ASP A 251 -23.89 -16.87 22.70
CA ASP A 251 -24.96 -16.84 23.71
C ASP A 251 -25.37 -15.41 24.09
N ASP A 252 -24.41 -14.48 24.11
CA ASP A 252 -24.63 -13.06 24.36
C ASP A 252 -25.02 -12.26 23.10
N ARG A 253 -25.06 -12.93 21.94
CA ARG A 253 -25.40 -12.36 20.63
C ARG A 253 -24.52 -11.18 20.18
N THR A 254 -23.31 -11.10 20.68
CA THR A 254 -22.34 -10.06 20.28
C THR A 254 -21.49 -10.47 19.08
N GLN A 255 -21.53 -11.77 18.69
CA GLN A 255 -20.81 -12.34 17.56
C GLN A 255 -21.65 -13.40 16.84
N LEU A 256 -21.29 -13.70 15.58
CA LEU A 256 -21.75 -14.94 14.95
C LEU A 256 -21.05 -16.14 15.57
N CYS A 257 -21.74 -17.27 15.65
CA CYS A 257 -21.13 -18.56 15.92
C CYS A 257 -20.74 -19.25 14.60
N TYR A 258 -19.51 -19.07 14.15
CA TYR A 258 -19.01 -19.62 12.87
C TYR A 258 -18.96 -21.16 12.81
N THR A 259 -19.41 -21.85 13.85
CA THR A 259 -19.62 -23.30 13.89
C THR A 259 -21.08 -23.69 14.01
N ALA A 260 -21.99 -22.72 14.11
CA ALA A 260 -23.42 -22.94 14.40
C ALA A 260 -23.63 -23.93 15.56
N HIS A 261 -22.88 -23.77 16.66
CA HIS A 261 -22.85 -24.67 17.83
C HIS A 261 -22.57 -26.16 17.49
N GLY A 262 -21.91 -26.43 16.34
CA GLY A 262 -21.65 -27.77 15.84
C GLY A 262 -22.80 -28.40 15.05
N ASN A 263 -23.85 -27.63 14.74
CA ASN A 263 -24.96 -28.08 13.94
C ASN A 263 -24.69 -27.82 12.43
N GLU A 264 -24.31 -28.84 11.70
CA GLU A 264 -23.94 -28.76 10.28
C GLU A 264 -25.06 -28.21 9.39
N ALA A 265 -26.33 -28.55 9.68
CA ALA A 265 -27.44 -28.04 8.89
C ALA A 265 -27.68 -26.54 9.12
N GLN A 266 -27.46 -26.05 10.35
CA GLN A 266 -27.54 -24.62 10.65
C GLN A 266 -26.33 -23.88 10.08
N LEU A 267 -25.13 -24.47 10.11
CA LEU A 267 -23.93 -23.90 9.50
C LEU A 267 -24.10 -23.75 7.98
N SER A 268 -24.63 -24.77 7.30
CA SER A 268 -24.95 -24.69 5.87
C SER A 268 -25.92 -23.53 5.58
N GLY A 269 -26.96 -23.37 6.40
CA GLY A 269 -27.92 -22.27 6.26
C GLY A 269 -27.28 -20.88 6.43
N MET A 270 -26.32 -20.73 7.36
CA MET A 270 -25.54 -19.49 7.49
C MET A 270 -24.71 -19.20 6.23
N ILE A 271 -24.02 -20.20 5.72
CA ILE A 271 -23.20 -20.11 4.52
C ILE A 271 -24.06 -19.69 3.32
N ASP A 272 -25.24 -20.32 3.16
CA ASP A 272 -26.15 -19.99 2.06
C ASP A 272 -26.58 -18.51 2.11
N VAL A 273 -26.91 -17.98 3.29
CA VAL A 273 -27.27 -16.55 3.46
C VAL A 273 -26.12 -15.64 3.07
N VAL A 274 -24.91 -15.93 3.56
CA VAL A 274 -23.72 -15.12 3.23
C VAL A 274 -23.39 -15.20 1.74
N VAL A 275 -23.46 -16.37 1.14
CA VAL A 275 -23.21 -16.57 -0.30
C VAL A 275 -24.23 -15.81 -1.15
N GLU A 276 -25.52 -15.88 -0.84
CA GLU A 276 -26.54 -15.12 -1.59
C GLU A 276 -26.28 -13.62 -1.49
N LYS A 277 -25.93 -13.13 -0.30
CA LYS A 277 -25.58 -11.71 -0.14
C LYS A 277 -24.35 -11.29 -0.95
N ILE A 278 -23.32 -12.12 -0.98
CA ILE A 278 -22.14 -11.87 -1.81
C ILE A 278 -22.52 -11.85 -3.31
N LYS A 279 -23.36 -12.76 -3.78
CA LYS A 279 -23.84 -12.75 -5.17
C LYS A 279 -24.53 -11.44 -5.53
N GLU A 280 -25.39 -10.92 -4.64
CA GLU A 280 -26.02 -9.60 -4.83
C GLU A 280 -24.97 -8.49 -5.00
N ILE A 281 -23.96 -8.45 -4.11
CA ILE A 281 -22.90 -7.45 -4.13
C ILE A 281 -22.08 -7.54 -5.44
N LEU A 282 -21.75 -8.76 -5.88
CA LEU A 282 -20.98 -8.97 -7.12
C LEU A 282 -21.70 -8.46 -8.37
N THR A 283 -23.04 -8.38 -8.35
CA THR A 283 -23.82 -7.79 -9.45
C THR A 283 -23.76 -6.25 -9.46
N GLN A 284 -23.55 -5.64 -8.29
CA GLN A 284 -23.52 -4.18 -8.12
C GLN A 284 -22.11 -3.60 -8.30
N GLU A 285 -21.08 -4.38 -7.98
CA GLU A 285 -19.68 -3.98 -7.99
C GLU A 285 -18.85 -4.81 -9.00
N PRO A 286 -19.07 -4.65 -10.31
CA PRO A 286 -18.50 -5.56 -11.32
C PRO A 286 -16.96 -5.49 -11.43
N ALA A 287 -16.36 -4.37 -11.03
CA ALA A 287 -14.92 -4.15 -11.15
C ALA A 287 -14.11 -4.55 -9.91
N LYS A 288 -14.74 -4.70 -8.74
CA LYS A 288 -14.04 -5.02 -7.49
C LYS A 288 -13.89 -6.51 -7.30
N THR A 289 -12.79 -6.91 -6.68
CA THR A 289 -12.40 -8.31 -6.52
C THR A 289 -12.23 -8.75 -5.07
N HIS A 290 -12.37 -7.86 -4.09
CA HIS A 290 -12.16 -8.18 -2.69
C HIS A 290 -13.43 -7.96 -1.87
N ILE A 291 -13.71 -8.87 -0.94
CA ILE A 291 -14.81 -8.78 0.03
C ILE A 291 -14.34 -9.23 1.40
N THR A 292 -14.94 -8.69 2.45
CA THR A 292 -14.63 -9.08 3.83
C THR A 292 -15.78 -9.87 4.46
N ILE A 293 -15.42 -10.82 5.32
CA ILE A 293 -16.32 -11.47 6.28
C ILE A 293 -15.66 -11.28 7.65
N THR A 294 -15.92 -10.15 8.27
CA THR A 294 -15.22 -9.71 9.48
C THR A 294 -16.16 -9.71 10.67
N HIS A 295 -15.69 -10.29 11.78
CA HIS A 295 -16.45 -10.32 13.03
C HIS A 295 -16.64 -8.92 13.62
N GLU A 296 -17.63 -8.79 14.51
CA GLU A 296 -17.97 -7.53 15.16
C GLU A 296 -16.83 -7.02 16.07
N ASP A 297 -16.76 -5.71 16.29
CA ASP A 297 -15.77 -5.08 17.16
C ASP A 297 -16.03 -5.37 18.63
N SER A 298 -15.76 -6.60 19.00
CA SER A 298 -15.93 -7.10 20.37
C SER A 298 -14.81 -8.06 20.75
N ALA A 299 -14.35 -7.98 21.99
CA ALA A 299 -13.37 -8.92 22.54
C ALA A 299 -14.02 -10.27 22.95
N THR A 300 -15.36 -10.35 22.97
CA THR A 300 -16.08 -11.59 23.31
C THR A 300 -16.11 -12.54 22.12
N TRP A 301 -16.29 -13.81 22.39
CA TRP A 301 -16.39 -14.85 21.37
C TRP A 301 -17.39 -15.92 21.78
N CYS A 302 -17.84 -16.73 20.84
CA CYS A 302 -18.73 -17.84 21.12
C CYS A 302 -18.06 -18.90 22.00
N THR A 303 -18.72 -19.26 23.12
CA THR A 303 -18.23 -20.24 24.10
C THR A 303 -18.98 -21.58 24.03
N CYS A 304 -19.70 -21.85 22.95
CA CYS A 304 -20.33 -23.15 22.75
C CYS A 304 -19.30 -24.29 22.76
N ALA A 305 -19.74 -25.52 23.04
CA ALA A 305 -18.84 -26.67 23.16
C ALA A 305 -17.91 -26.87 21.97
N THR A 306 -18.41 -26.63 20.75
CA THR A 306 -17.63 -26.78 19.49
C THR A 306 -16.56 -25.67 19.38
N CYS A 307 -16.92 -24.40 19.60
CA CYS A 307 -15.97 -23.29 19.56
C CYS A 307 -14.89 -23.46 20.65
N SER A 308 -15.28 -23.82 21.87
CA SER A 308 -14.35 -24.04 22.99
C SER A 308 -13.36 -25.19 22.70
N ALA A 309 -13.85 -26.30 22.12
CA ALA A 309 -12.97 -27.42 21.73
C ALA A 309 -11.98 -27.04 20.62
N LEU A 310 -12.40 -26.20 19.64
CA LEU A 310 -11.49 -25.68 18.61
C LEU A 310 -10.43 -24.77 19.23
N LYS A 311 -10.82 -23.85 20.09
CA LYS A 311 -9.89 -22.97 20.79
C LYS A 311 -8.88 -23.76 21.65
N GLU A 312 -9.33 -24.76 22.38
CA GLU A 312 -8.46 -25.63 23.18
C GLU A 312 -7.42 -26.36 22.29
N LYS A 313 -7.89 -26.90 21.15
CA LYS A 313 -7.02 -27.65 20.22
C LYS A 313 -6.00 -26.77 19.51
N TYR A 314 -6.39 -25.59 19.07
CA TYR A 314 -5.59 -24.76 18.15
C TYR A 314 -5.03 -23.47 18.76
N GLY A 315 -5.39 -23.15 20.00
CA GLY A 315 -4.93 -21.94 20.70
C GLY A 315 -5.54 -20.63 20.22
N THR A 316 -6.56 -20.68 19.37
CA THR A 316 -7.19 -19.49 18.75
C THR A 316 -8.62 -19.75 18.33
N ASP A 317 -9.43 -18.72 18.32
CA ASP A 317 -10.81 -18.76 17.78
C ASP A 317 -10.83 -18.62 16.24
N ALA A 318 -9.72 -18.25 15.59
CA ALA A 318 -9.61 -18.03 14.15
C ALA A 318 -10.01 -19.25 13.30
N VAL A 319 -9.80 -20.46 13.82
CA VAL A 319 -10.07 -21.71 13.08
C VAL A 319 -11.53 -21.83 12.63
N SER A 320 -12.44 -21.38 13.47
CA SER A 320 -13.88 -21.39 13.10
C SER A 320 -14.15 -20.45 11.92
N VAL A 321 -13.52 -19.28 11.88
CA VAL A 321 -13.64 -18.29 10.79
C VAL A 321 -12.98 -18.79 9.51
N ILE A 322 -11.77 -19.35 9.61
CA ILE A 322 -11.06 -19.93 8.45
C ILE A 322 -11.93 -20.98 7.76
N ARG A 323 -12.47 -21.93 8.53
CA ARG A 323 -13.31 -23.00 7.99
C ARG A 323 -14.60 -22.46 7.36
N PHE A 324 -15.20 -21.46 7.97
CA PHE A 324 -16.39 -20.78 7.44
C PHE A 324 -16.08 -20.08 6.11
N CYS A 325 -15.05 -19.25 6.07
CA CYS A 325 -14.64 -18.52 4.87
C CYS A 325 -14.23 -19.46 3.73
N ASN A 326 -13.52 -20.56 4.02
CA ASN A 326 -13.19 -21.59 3.03
C ASN A 326 -14.47 -22.22 2.43
N GLN A 327 -15.48 -22.51 3.24
CA GLN A 327 -16.73 -23.07 2.72
C GLN A 327 -17.52 -22.05 1.88
N VAL A 328 -17.57 -20.78 2.29
CA VAL A 328 -18.15 -19.70 1.48
C VAL A 328 -17.42 -19.58 0.14
N SER A 329 -16.08 -19.55 0.15
CA SER A 329 -15.24 -19.51 -1.05
C SER A 329 -15.56 -20.67 -2.00
N ARG A 330 -15.53 -21.90 -1.49
CA ARG A 330 -15.83 -23.10 -2.30
C ARG A 330 -17.24 -23.08 -2.88
N THR A 331 -18.22 -22.54 -2.14
CA THR A 331 -19.61 -22.44 -2.61
C THR A 331 -19.74 -21.41 -3.73
N LEU A 332 -19.08 -20.25 -3.60
CA LEU A 332 -19.02 -19.23 -4.64
C LEU A 332 -18.27 -19.73 -5.89
N ASN A 333 -17.16 -20.43 -5.72
CA ASN A 333 -16.41 -21.00 -6.85
C ASN A 333 -17.26 -22.01 -7.63
N LYS A 334 -18.08 -22.83 -6.96
CA LYS A 334 -19.05 -23.69 -7.64
C LYS A 334 -20.13 -22.89 -8.38
N TRP A 335 -20.62 -21.80 -7.78
CA TRP A 335 -21.60 -20.95 -8.45
C TRP A 335 -21.04 -20.27 -9.69
N PHE A 336 -19.79 -19.82 -9.68
CA PHE A 336 -19.10 -19.24 -10.83
C PHE A 336 -19.02 -20.19 -12.05
N GLU A 337 -19.14 -21.51 -11.83
CA GLU A 337 -19.18 -22.49 -12.92
C GLU A 337 -20.60 -22.71 -13.48
N THR A 338 -21.66 -22.18 -12.87
CA THR A 338 -23.03 -22.24 -13.35
C THR A 338 -23.31 -21.18 -14.41
N GLU A 339 -24.36 -21.38 -15.23
CA GLU A 339 -24.75 -20.40 -16.23
C GLU A 339 -25.12 -19.02 -15.64
N SER A 340 -25.69 -19.00 -14.43
CA SER A 340 -26.02 -17.76 -13.72
C SER A 340 -24.79 -17.07 -13.10
N GLY A 341 -23.75 -17.82 -12.74
CA GLY A 341 -22.56 -17.30 -12.09
C GLY A 341 -21.42 -16.88 -13.05
N LYS A 342 -21.32 -17.55 -14.21
CA LYS A 342 -20.27 -17.28 -15.20
C LYS A 342 -20.08 -15.80 -15.55
N PRO A 343 -21.13 -14.97 -15.74
CA PRO A 343 -20.97 -13.55 -16.05
C PRO A 343 -20.26 -12.75 -14.95
N TYR A 344 -20.28 -13.25 -13.72
CA TYR A 344 -19.71 -12.59 -12.54
C TYR A 344 -18.38 -13.21 -12.10
N LYS A 345 -17.90 -14.24 -12.80
CA LYS A 345 -16.65 -14.94 -12.47
C LYS A 345 -15.47 -13.97 -12.53
N ARG A 346 -14.74 -13.92 -11.43
CA ARG A 346 -13.54 -13.13 -11.25
C ARG A 346 -12.64 -13.78 -10.20
N ASP A 347 -11.42 -13.30 -10.06
CA ASP A 347 -10.52 -13.69 -8.98
C ASP A 347 -10.97 -13.01 -7.67
N LEU A 348 -12.03 -13.59 -7.06
CA LEU A 348 -12.65 -13.03 -5.86
C LEU A 348 -11.84 -13.43 -4.63
N GLN A 349 -11.32 -12.44 -3.92
CA GLN A 349 -10.60 -12.60 -2.66
C GLN A 349 -11.56 -12.37 -1.47
N ILE A 350 -11.51 -13.25 -0.47
CA ILE A 350 -12.30 -13.15 0.76
C ILE A 350 -11.32 -12.92 1.91
N ALA A 351 -11.51 -11.85 2.68
CA ALA A 351 -10.66 -11.55 3.82
C ALA A 351 -11.47 -11.55 5.14
N PHE A 352 -10.85 -12.05 6.20
CA PHE A 352 -11.37 -12.00 7.56
C PHE A 352 -10.35 -11.37 8.51
N PHE A 353 -10.75 -10.99 9.74
CA PHE A 353 -9.83 -10.40 10.70
C PHE A 353 -9.04 -11.43 11.51
N ALA A 354 -7.72 -11.16 11.67
CA ALA A 354 -6.90 -11.62 12.78
C ALA A 354 -6.79 -10.46 13.79
N TYR A 355 -7.75 -10.40 14.71
CA TYR A 355 -7.96 -9.30 15.64
C TYR A 355 -8.62 -9.82 16.92
N HIS A 356 -8.17 -9.39 18.10
CA HIS A 356 -8.65 -9.88 19.41
C HIS A 356 -8.65 -11.43 19.51
N ALA A 357 -9.81 -12.07 19.64
CA ALA A 357 -9.94 -13.51 19.84
C ALA A 357 -9.38 -14.35 18.67
N THR A 358 -9.33 -13.78 17.47
CA THR A 358 -8.82 -14.42 16.27
C THR A 358 -7.40 -14.00 15.90
N GLU A 359 -6.75 -13.15 16.70
CA GLU A 359 -5.41 -12.63 16.39
C GLU A 359 -4.34 -13.74 16.26
N PRO A 360 -4.25 -14.74 17.18
CA PRO A 360 -3.24 -15.77 17.06
C PRO A 360 -3.47 -16.68 15.84
N ALA A 361 -2.42 -16.92 15.06
CA ALA A 361 -2.46 -17.86 13.95
C ALA A 361 -2.50 -19.32 14.43
N PRO A 362 -3.28 -20.23 13.80
CA PRO A 362 -3.27 -21.65 14.12
C PRO A 362 -2.06 -22.36 13.51
N ALA A 363 -0.86 -21.88 13.88
CA ALA A 363 0.42 -22.35 13.39
C ALA A 363 1.37 -22.68 14.56
N LYS A 364 2.35 -23.52 14.30
CA LYS A 364 3.42 -23.87 15.24
C LYS A 364 4.78 -23.70 14.59
N TYR A 365 5.80 -23.41 15.38
CA TYR A 365 7.18 -23.39 14.90
C TYR A 365 7.70 -24.82 14.73
N ASP A 366 8.26 -25.11 13.57
CA ASP A 366 8.93 -26.38 13.29
C ASP A 366 10.45 -26.17 13.40
N GLU A 367 11.05 -26.74 14.43
CA GLU A 367 12.48 -26.62 14.74
C GLU A 367 13.40 -27.24 13.65
N LYS A 368 12.89 -28.18 12.85
CA LYS A 368 13.68 -28.82 11.79
C LYS A 368 13.71 -27.99 10.52
N GLU A 369 12.56 -27.38 10.19
CA GLU A 369 12.39 -26.53 9.02
C GLU A 369 12.74 -25.07 9.30
N GLU A 370 12.98 -24.73 10.58
CA GLU A 370 13.25 -23.38 11.09
C GLU A 370 12.20 -22.34 10.62
N LYS A 371 10.92 -22.77 10.55
CA LYS A 371 9.80 -21.93 10.09
C LYS A 371 8.48 -22.29 10.77
N TYR A 372 7.52 -21.39 10.67
CA TYR A 372 6.15 -21.70 11.07
C TYR A 372 5.48 -22.60 10.04
N VAL A 373 4.66 -23.56 10.53
CA VAL A 373 3.84 -24.46 9.73
C VAL A 373 2.42 -24.51 10.32
N PRO A 374 1.37 -24.74 9.52
CA PRO A 374 0.01 -24.93 10.05
C PRO A 374 -0.01 -26.09 11.06
N ILE A 375 -0.87 -26.01 12.08
CA ILE A 375 -1.01 -27.12 13.04
C ILE A 375 -1.46 -28.39 12.35
N ASP A 376 -2.41 -28.27 11.42
CA ASP A 376 -2.82 -29.32 10.50
C ASP A 376 -3.45 -28.70 9.22
N GLU A 377 -3.76 -29.52 8.21
CA GLU A 377 -4.31 -29.07 6.92
C GLU A 377 -5.69 -28.40 7.02
N THR A 378 -6.44 -28.66 8.09
CA THR A 378 -7.82 -28.13 8.26
C THR A 378 -7.86 -26.67 8.67
N VAL A 379 -6.70 -26.06 8.98
CA VAL A 379 -6.57 -24.64 9.34
C VAL A 379 -5.89 -23.82 8.25
N VAL A 380 -5.61 -24.42 7.08
CA VAL A 380 -5.08 -23.69 5.93
C VAL A 380 -6.21 -22.98 5.19
N CYS A 381 -6.00 -21.73 4.85
CA CYS A 381 -6.92 -20.96 4.01
C CYS A 381 -6.89 -21.48 2.57
N ASP A 382 -8.04 -21.48 1.90
CA ASP A 382 -8.10 -21.69 0.45
C ASP A 382 -7.33 -20.56 -0.27
N ASP A 383 -6.86 -20.79 -1.50
CA ASP A 383 -5.93 -19.87 -2.21
C ASP A 383 -6.46 -18.41 -2.32
N ASN A 384 -7.77 -18.21 -2.30
CA ASN A 384 -8.42 -16.91 -2.37
C ASN A 384 -9.03 -16.46 -1.02
N VAL A 385 -8.63 -17.07 0.09
CA VAL A 385 -9.02 -16.66 1.44
C VAL A 385 -7.81 -16.09 2.16
N GLY A 386 -7.93 -14.88 2.66
CA GLY A 386 -6.84 -14.15 3.30
C GLY A 386 -7.21 -13.57 4.66
N VAL A 387 -6.21 -13.04 5.33
CA VAL A 387 -6.35 -12.48 6.67
C VAL A 387 -5.97 -11.00 6.71
N ILE A 388 -6.79 -10.18 7.36
CA ILE A 388 -6.43 -8.81 7.75
C ILE A 388 -5.85 -8.89 9.16
N TYR A 389 -4.54 -8.85 9.25
CA TYR A 389 -3.85 -8.84 10.53
C TYR A 389 -3.83 -7.43 11.12
N ALA A 390 -4.46 -7.26 12.27
CA ALA A 390 -4.67 -5.96 12.92
C ALA A 390 -4.14 -5.94 14.36
N PRO A 391 -2.81 -5.95 14.59
CA PRO A 391 -2.20 -6.00 15.94
C PRO A 391 -2.31 -4.66 16.67
N ILE A 392 -3.50 -4.34 17.18
CA ILE A 392 -3.79 -3.05 17.85
C ILE A 392 -2.92 -2.79 19.08
N SER A 393 -2.51 -3.86 19.78
CA SER A 393 -1.71 -3.74 21.00
C SER A 393 -0.20 -3.77 20.75
N ALA A 394 0.25 -3.86 19.48
CA ALA A 394 1.67 -3.79 19.15
C ALA A 394 2.25 -2.40 19.42
N THR A 395 3.53 -2.34 19.74
CA THR A 395 4.26 -1.09 19.97
C THR A 395 4.82 -0.55 18.66
N TYR A 396 4.07 0.28 17.95
CA TYR A 396 4.49 0.84 16.66
C TYR A 396 5.66 1.82 16.71
N GLN A 397 6.07 2.25 17.90
CA GLN A 397 7.32 3.00 18.11
C GLN A 397 8.58 2.13 17.97
N LYS A 398 8.44 0.81 17.96
CA LYS A 398 9.51 -0.17 17.80
C LYS A 398 9.20 -1.06 16.58
N ASN A 399 10.25 -1.53 15.91
CA ASN A 399 10.03 -2.46 14.82
C ASN A 399 9.47 -3.81 15.29
N PHE A 400 8.79 -4.51 14.41
CA PHE A 400 8.16 -5.79 14.72
C PHE A 400 9.17 -6.90 15.06
N SER A 401 10.42 -6.78 14.62
CA SER A 401 11.50 -7.71 14.98
C SER A 401 12.13 -7.40 16.35
N SER A 402 11.69 -6.34 17.04
CA SER A 402 12.20 -6.00 18.37
C SER A 402 11.67 -6.92 19.45
N GLU A 403 12.37 -6.98 20.58
CA GLU A 403 11.92 -7.75 21.77
C GLU A 403 10.52 -7.32 22.26
N TYR A 404 10.15 -6.05 22.06
CA TYR A 404 8.83 -5.52 22.44
C TYR A 404 7.68 -6.10 21.60
N ASN A 405 7.96 -6.46 20.35
CA ASN A 405 6.97 -6.92 19.39
C ASN A 405 7.17 -8.38 18.94
N LYS A 406 8.07 -9.11 19.59
CA LYS A 406 8.43 -10.47 19.19
C LYS A 406 7.24 -11.42 19.05
N ASP A 407 6.23 -11.28 19.90
CA ASP A 407 5.05 -12.13 19.85
C ASP A 407 4.12 -11.75 18.69
N TYR A 408 3.99 -10.46 18.36
CA TYR A 408 3.28 -10.01 17.16
C TYR A 408 3.97 -10.45 15.88
N LYS A 409 5.32 -10.46 15.87
CA LYS A 409 6.07 -11.02 14.75
C LYS A 409 5.84 -12.52 14.58
N LYS A 410 5.83 -13.30 15.67
CA LYS A 410 5.51 -14.74 15.60
C LYS A 410 4.11 -14.99 15.04
N ILE A 411 3.12 -14.16 15.43
CA ILE A 411 1.77 -14.23 14.91
C ILE A 411 1.76 -13.91 13.41
N PHE A 412 2.47 -12.87 12.98
CA PHE A 412 2.61 -12.52 11.57
C PHE A 412 3.23 -13.66 10.75
N ASP A 413 4.36 -14.22 11.21
CA ASP A 413 5.04 -15.35 10.58
C ASP A 413 4.12 -16.60 10.55
N GLY A 414 3.36 -16.81 11.63
CA GLY A 414 2.36 -17.88 11.72
C GLY A 414 1.24 -17.74 10.68
N TRP A 415 0.74 -16.53 10.46
CA TRP A 415 -0.25 -16.26 9.42
C TRP A 415 0.31 -16.50 8.03
N GLY A 416 1.58 -16.18 7.77
CA GLY A 416 2.26 -16.51 6.52
C GLY A 416 2.35 -18.00 6.22
N ALA A 417 2.25 -18.87 7.25
CA ALA A 417 2.15 -20.31 7.07
C ALA A 417 0.73 -20.80 6.77
N VAL A 418 -0.30 -20.05 7.14
CA VAL A 418 -1.72 -20.43 7.06
C VAL A 418 -2.39 -19.92 5.78
N THR A 419 -1.97 -18.74 5.29
CA THR A 419 -2.52 -18.12 4.08
C THR A 419 -1.44 -17.47 3.25
N LYS A 420 -1.68 -17.38 1.93
CA LYS A 420 -0.84 -16.63 0.98
C LYS A 420 -1.24 -15.15 0.90
N ASN A 421 -2.44 -14.80 1.39
CA ASN A 421 -3.04 -13.47 1.26
C ASN A 421 -3.06 -12.79 2.62
N ILE A 422 -2.04 -12.00 2.93
CA ILE A 422 -1.98 -11.20 4.15
C ILE A 422 -2.24 -9.74 3.79
N TYR A 423 -3.21 -9.16 4.47
CA TYR A 423 -3.53 -7.75 4.49
C TYR A 423 -3.14 -7.18 5.85
N MET A 424 -2.52 -6.01 5.89
CA MET A 424 -2.01 -5.45 7.14
C MET A 424 -2.81 -4.23 7.56
N TRP A 425 -3.31 -4.22 8.78
CA TRP A 425 -3.95 -3.06 9.38
C TRP A 425 -3.03 -2.51 10.47
N THR A 426 -2.49 -1.32 10.25
CA THR A 426 -1.52 -0.67 11.13
C THR A 426 -2.12 0.52 11.84
N TYR A 427 -1.44 1.00 12.87
CA TYR A 427 -1.94 2.08 13.71
C TYR A 427 -0.90 3.20 13.85
N SER A 428 -1.20 4.37 13.31
CA SER A 428 -0.31 5.54 13.29
C SER A 428 -0.73 6.65 14.25
N THR A 429 -1.77 6.45 15.06
CA THR A 429 -2.31 7.46 15.97
C THR A 429 -2.45 6.94 17.39
N ASN A 430 -2.55 7.87 18.34
CA ASN A 430 -2.93 7.58 19.72
C ASN A 430 -4.43 7.88 19.88
N PHE A 431 -5.25 6.84 20.03
CA PHE A 431 -6.71 6.97 20.15
C PHE A 431 -7.18 7.69 21.42
N HIS A 432 -6.35 7.73 22.47
CA HIS A 432 -6.68 8.48 23.68
C HIS A 432 -6.38 9.98 23.54
N TYR A 433 -5.36 10.34 22.73
CA TYR A 433 -4.87 11.71 22.62
C TYR A 433 -4.48 11.99 21.16
N TYR A 434 -5.44 12.24 20.30
CA TYR A 434 -5.21 12.47 18.86
C TYR A 434 -4.24 13.61 18.54
N LEU A 435 -4.12 14.62 19.41
CA LEU A 435 -3.18 15.73 19.24
C LEU A 435 -1.75 15.39 19.67
N VAL A 436 -1.56 14.28 20.41
CA VAL A 436 -0.23 13.83 20.79
C VAL A 436 0.36 13.04 19.62
N PRO A 437 1.47 13.51 19.04
CA PRO A 437 2.11 12.82 17.95
C PRO A 437 2.57 11.43 18.38
N THR A 438 2.25 10.42 17.60
CA THR A 438 2.70 9.04 17.82
C THR A 438 3.98 8.80 17.02
N ASN A 439 5.09 8.58 17.72
CA ASN A 439 6.39 8.38 17.09
C ASN A 439 6.50 6.97 16.50
N THR A 440 6.25 6.83 15.20
CA THR A 440 6.43 5.58 14.44
C THR A 440 7.62 5.66 13.46
N TYR A 441 8.31 6.78 13.37
CA TYR A 441 9.29 7.07 12.33
C TYR A 441 10.52 6.15 12.35
N TYR A 442 10.98 5.73 13.53
CA TYR A 442 12.14 4.82 13.66
C TYR A 442 11.86 3.39 13.19
N SER A 443 10.62 2.94 13.37
CA SER A 443 10.22 1.57 13.06
C SER A 443 9.72 1.41 11.63
N MET A 444 9.27 2.51 11.01
CA MET A 444 8.48 2.50 9.78
C MET A 444 9.18 1.72 8.66
N GLN A 445 10.40 2.08 8.29
CA GLN A 445 11.10 1.40 7.19
C GLN A 445 11.32 -0.09 7.45
N TYR A 446 11.70 -0.46 8.68
CA TYR A 446 11.87 -1.87 9.07
C TYR A 446 10.57 -2.65 8.98
N ASN A 447 9.47 -2.04 9.40
CA ASN A 447 8.15 -2.67 9.34
C ASN A 447 7.68 -2.86 7.91
N TYR A 448 7.83 -1.85 7.04
CA TYR A 448 7.48 -1.97 5.62
C TYR A 448 8.29 -3.05 4.91
N ARG A 449 9.59 -3.15 5.16
CA ARG A 449 10.45 -4.22 4.65
C ARG A 449 9.98 -5.61 5.12
N LEU A 450 9.65 -5.75 6.40
CA LEU A 450 9.12 -6.99 6.95
C LEU A 450 7.79 -7.36 6.29
N TRP A 451 6.87 -6.43 6.13
CA TRP A 451 5.56 -6.69 5.54
C TRP A 451 5.67 -7.04 4.05
N ALA A 452 6.48 -6.32 3.29
CA ALA A 452 6.74 -6.65 1.89
C ALA A 452 7.38 -8.05 1.75
N SER A 453 8.39 -8.37 2.56
CA SER A 453 9.02 -9.69 2.54
C SER A 453 8.06 -10.82 2.99
N GLY A 454 7.08 -10.50 3.82
CA GLY A 454 6.01 -11.42 4.25
C GLY A 454 4.84 -11.54 3.26
N GLY A 455 4.92 -10.87 2.10
CA GLY A 455 3.90 -10.98 1.05
C GLY A 455 2.64 -10.14 1.29
N VAL A 456 2.70 -9.09 2.10
CA VAL A 456 1.58 -8.17 2.30
C VAL A 456 1.27 -7.43 0.99
N VAL A 457 0.02 -7.51 0.52
CA VAL A 457 -0.42 -6.88 -0.73
C VAL A 457 -1.26 -5.63 -0.53
N TRP A 458 -1.84 -5.46 0.63
CA TRP A 458 -2.66 -4.31 1.01
C TRP A 458 -2.35 -3.87 2.44
N LEU A 459 -2.34 -2.56 2.65
CA LEU A 459 -2.06 -1.94 3.94
C LEU A 459 -3.10 -0.85 4.24
N LEU A 460 -3.68 -0.90 5.44
CA LEU A 460 -4.40 0.22 6.01
C LEU A 460 -3.56 0.87 7.11
N ASP A 461 -3.29 2.17 6.98
CA ASP A 461 -2.72 2.98 8.05
C ASP A 461 -3.85 3.69 8.80
N GLN A 462 -4.30 3.09 9.91
CA GLN A 462 -5.32 3.72 10.74
C GLN A 462 -4.73 4.89 11.50
N ALA A 463 -5.23 6.06 11.18
CA ALA A 463 -4.73 7.34 11.63
C ALA A 463 -5.89 8.22 12.15
N GLN A 464 -5.65 9.49 12.30
CA GLN A 464 -6.65 10.45 12.78
C GLN A 464 -7.69 10.75 11.69
N PHE A 465 -8.87 10.13 11.77
CA PHE A 465 -9.93 10.23 10.76
C PHE A 465 -10.88 11.42 10.94
N ASN A 466 -11.02 11.92 12.17
CA ASN A 466 -12.00 12.93 12.54
C ASN A 466 -11.54 14.38 12.35
N ASN A 467 -10.38 14.61 11.75
CA ASN A 467 -9.85 15.94 11.46
C ASN A 467 -9.49 16.07 9.97
N PRO A 468 -10.14 16.98 9.24
CA PRO A 468 -9.83 17.21 7.83
C PRO A 468 -8.49 17.94 7.59
N GLN A 469 -7.80 18.32 8.65
CA GLN A 469 -6.52 19.03 8.59
C GLN A 469 -5.38 18.17 9.09
N SER A 470 -4.20 18.37 8.52
CA SER A 470 -2.98 17.77 9.04
C SER A 470 -2.63 18.35 10.41
N THR A 471 -2.30 17.49 11.37
CA THR A 471 -1.86 17.86 12.72
C THR A 471 -0.51 17.25 13.05
N GLY A 472 0.32 17.99 13.79
CA GLY A 472 1.67 17.56 14.11
C GLY A 472 2.46 17.26 12.83
N PHE A 473 3.02 16.08 12.73
CA PHE A 473 3.74 15.62 11.54
C PHE A 473 2.95 14.55 10.74
N SER A 474 1.61 14.61 10.75
CA SER A 474 0.78 13.63 10.05
C SER A 474 0.98 13.64 8.53
N ALA A 475 1.21 14.81 7.93
CA ALA A 475 1.55 14.91 6.50
C ALA A 475 2.88 14.21 6.18
N LEU A 476 3.92 14.41 7.00
CA LEU A 476 5.19 13.68 6.88
C LEU A 476 4.96 12.16 7.00
N LYS A 477 4.15 11.74 7.98
CA LYS A 477 3.89 10.32 8.20
C LYS A 477 3.20 9.69 7.00
N LEU A 478 2.18 10.32 6.45
CA LEU A 478 1.51 9.85 5.24
C LEU A 478 2.47 9.80 4.05
N TYR A 479 3.27 10.86 3.85
CA TYR A 479 4.26 10.91 2.78
C TYR A 479 5.25 9.73 2.89
N LEU A 480 5.83 9.49 4.05
CA LEU A 480 6.75 8.38 4.28
C LEU A 480 6.08 7.02 4.07
N ASN A 481 4.85 6.83 4.58
CA ASN A 481 4.08 5.61 4.40
C ASN A 481 3.86 5.30 2.92
N THR A 482 3.45 6.29 2.12
CA THR A 482 3.19 6.10 0.69
C THR A 482 4.46 5.82 -0.12
N LYS A 483 5.58 6.49 0.21
CA LYS A 483 6.88 6.24 -0.42
C LYS A 483 7.41 4.84 -0.09
N LEU A 484 7.42 4.47 1.19
CA LEU A 484 7.94 3.18 1.64
C LEU A 484 7.07 1.99 1.20
N ARG A 485 5.74 2.16 1.07
CA ARG A 485 4.93 1.09 0.49
C ARG A 485 5.19 0.92 -1.00
N TRP A 486 5.54 2.03 -1.71
CA TRP A 486 5.90 1.94 -3.13
C TRP A 486 7.26 1.27 -3.32
N ASN A 487 8.28 1.74 -2.58
CA ASN A 487 9.62 1.14 -2.59
C ASN A 487 10.21 1.09 -1.17
N VAL A 488 10.25 -0.08 -0.56
CA VAL A 488 10.76 -0.28 0.80
C VAL A 488 12.28 0.00 0.94
N ASN A 489 12.99 0.14 -0.18
CA ASN A 489 14.43 0.41 -0.20
C ASN A 489 14.76 1.91 -0.27
N GLU A 490 13.75 2.79 -0.43
CA GLU A 490 13.96 4.23 -0.30
C GLU A 490 14.58 4.58 1.06
N ASN A 491 15.48 5.55 1.07
CA ASN A 491 16.11 5.99 2.32
C ASN A 491 15.16 6.92 3.08
N ILE A 492 14.65 6.47 4.22
CA ILE A 492 13.69 7.25 5.02
C ILE A 492 14.26 8.60 5.50
N ASN A 493 15.59 8.72 5.70
CA ASN A 493 16.18 9.99 6.11
C ASN A 493 16.21 10.97 4.94
N ASP A 494 16.56 10.51 3.73
CA ASP A 494 16.56 11.34 2.52
C ASP A 494 15.13 11.81 2.19
N LEU A 495 14.15 10.92 2.31
CA LEU A 495 12.73 11.27 2.17
C LEU A 495 12.29 12.31 3.21
N THR A 496 12.72 12.13 4.47
CA THR A 496 12.40 13.07 5.56
C THR A 496 13.03 14.43 5.29
N ASP A 497 14.31 14.49 4.90
CA ASP A 497 15.01 15.73 4.62
C ASP A 497 14.39 16.48 3.42
N ALA A 498 14.02 15.74 2.35
CA ALA A 498 13.30 16.29 1.21
C ALA A 498 11.93 16.85 1.62
N PHE A 499 11.18 16.13 2.48
CA PHE A 499 9.92 16.62 3.02
C PHE A 499 10.10 17.94 3.76
N PHE A 500 11.05 18.02 4.71
CA PHE A 500 11.26 19.24 5.48
C PHE A 500 11.66 20.43 4.60
N ALA A 501 12.55 20.20 3.65
CA ALA A 501 13.01 21.25 2.72
C ALA A 501 11.85 21.85 1.90
N ASN A 502 10.95 21.02 1.40
CA ASN A 502 9.90 21.45 0.47
C ASN A 502 8.58 21.82 1.17
N TYR A 503 8.21 21.11 2.25
CA TYR A 503 6.98 21.38 2.99
C TYR A 503 7.09 22.65 3.86
N PHE A 504 8.20 22.83 4.56
CA PHE A 504 8.41 23.93 5.49
C PHE A 504 9.22 25.10 4.89
N GLY A 505 9.84 24.93 3.72
CA GLY A 505 10.58 25.97 3.02
C GLY A 505 11.60 26.69 3.94
N PRO A 506 11.50 28.02 4.14
CA PRO A 506 12.43 28.77 4.99
C PRO A 506 12.48 28.32 6.46
N ALA A 507 11.43 27.65 6.96
CA ALA A 507 11.39 27.12 8.32
C ALA A 507 11.95 25.70 8.44
N ALA A 508 12.40 25.08 7.36
CA ALA A 508 12.81 23.67 7.31
C ALA A 508 13.81 23.28 8.38
N GLU A 509 14.89 24.06 8.55
CA GLU A 509 15.94 23.76 9.53
C GLU A 509 15.41 23.79 10.98
N SER A 510 14.60 24.77 11.32
CA SER A 510 14.01 24.90 12.67
C SER A 510 13.01 23.79 12.95
N MET A 511 12.17 23.45 11.96
CA MET A 511 11.19 22.39 12.08
C MET A 511 11.86 21.00 12.11
N ARG A 512 12.97 20.81 11.38
CA ARG A 512 13.76 19.57 11.42
C ARG A 512 14.39 19.36 12.80
N LYS A 513 14.93 20.42 13.42
CA LYS A 513 15.45 20.37 14.80
C LYS A 513 14.34 20.05 15.79
N TYR A 514 13.18 20.70 15.68
CA TYR A 514 12.02 20.41 16.54
C TYR A 514 11.57 18.95 16.37
N PHE A 515 11.55 18.43 15.16
CA PHE A 515 11.22 17.03 14.90
C PHE A 515 12.19 16.06 15.55
N GLU A 516 13.51 16.34 15.55
CA GLU A 516 14.50 15.47 16.19
C GLU A 516 14.35 15.44 17.72
N GLU A 517 13.98 16.55 18.35
CA GLU A 517 13.68 16.60 19.78
C GLU A 517 12.39 15.83 20.13
N PHE A 518 11.45 15.80 19.18
CA PHE A 518 10.20 15.08 19.29
C PHE A 518 10.36 13.58 19.01
N ARG A 519 11.20 13.23 18.03
CA ARG A 519 11.48 11.87 17.58
C ARG A 519 12.34 11.12 18.60
#